data_8a6614ddfda08b2e04da44f8f5235723
#
_entry.id   8a6614ddfda08b2e04da44f8f5235723
#
_cell.length_a   1.000
_cell.length_b   1.000
_cell.length_c   1.000
_cell.angle_alpha   90.00
_cell.angle_beta   90.00
_cell.angle_gamma   90.00
#
_symmetry.space_group_name_H-M   'P 1'
#
loop_
_entity.id
_entity.type
_entity.pdbx_description
1 polymer ?
#
loop_
_entity_poly.entity_id
_entity_poly.type
_entity_poly.pdbx_seq_one_letter_code
_entity_poly.pdbx_strand_id
1 'polypeptide(L)'
;LFDEIEKAHPSIFDKFLQILEDGRLTDGQGHTVYFSETIIIFTSNLGMYGKDALGQRHQNVSYDMTYDEVTRRLREAIGDYFKLELGRPEILNRIGENIVIFDFIRQEAGQAILRAQVDKLIRRLKEQKNLTLVIPDTSYQQLSDAALADSRYLFDSGIIENATVTVDAFETAAQPPALRCTTTKEEST
;
A
#
# COMPACT_ATOMS: atom_id res chain seq x y z
N LEU A 1 10.98 -4.66 10.66
CA LEU A 1 10.21 -4.56 9.42
C LEU A 1 11.13 -4.77 8.23
N PHE A 2 10.75 -5.67 7.33
CA PHE A 2 11.42 -5.93 6.06
C PHE A 2 10.40 -5.63 4.95
N ASP A 3 10.67 -4.57 4.20
CA ASP A 3 9.77 -4.06 3.18
C ASP A 3 10.10 -4.68 1.81
N GLU A 4 9.06 -5.01 1.03
CA GLU A 4 9.19 -5.58 -0.31
C GLU A 4 10.09 -6.84 -0.35
N ILE A 5 9.78 -7.79 0.53
CA ILE A 5 10.61 -9.00 0.72
C ILE A 5 10.81 -9.81 -0.57
N GLU A 6 9.90 -9.74 -1.53
CA GLU A 6 10.02 -10.39 -2.83
C GLU A 6 11.18 -9.87 -3.67
N LYS A 7 11.71 -8.68 -3.36
CA LYS A 7 12.88 -8.11 -4.04
C LYS A 7 14.20 -8.54 -3.43
N ALA A 8 14.16 -9.24 -2.29
CA ALA A 8 15.38 -9.72 -1.63
C ALA A 8 16.02 -10.84 -2.45
N HIS A 9 17.36 -10.91 -2.39
CA HIS A 9 18.08 -12.01 -3.00
C HIS A 9 17.68 -13.35 -2.32
N PRO A 10 17.51 -14.47 -3.07
CA PRO A 10 17.07 -15.76 -2.52
C PRO A 10 17.89 -16.25 -1.32
N SER A 11 19.21 -15.98 -1.26
CA SER A 11 20.06 -16.37 -0.13
C SER A 11 19.69 -15.69 1.20
N ILE A 12 18.96 -14.57 1.16
CA ILE A 12 18.50 -13.88 2.38
C ILE A 12 17.40 -14.70 3.05
N PHE A 13 16.59 -15.39 2.28
CA PHE A 13 15.53 -16.25 2.81
C PHE A 13 16.09 -17.43 3.63
N ASP A 14 17.28 -17.93 3.33
CA ASP A 14 17.95 -18.94 4.14
C ASP A 14 18.31 -18.39 5.53
N LYS A 15 18.61 -17.09 5.64
CA LYS A 15 18.84 -16.42 6.93
C LYS A 15 17.54 -16.23 7.70
N PHE A 16 16.45 -15.90 7.02
CA PHE A 16 15.16 -15.84 7.67
C PHE A 16 14.70 -17.20 8.18
N LEU A 17 14.95 -18.29 7.46
CA LEU A 17 14.68 -19.63 7.96
C LEU A 17 15.38 -19.87 9.29
N GLN A 18 16.69 -19.59 9.37
CA GLN A 18 17.45 -19.74 10.61
C GLN A 18 16.85 -18.90 11.75
N ILE A 19 16.46 -17.66 11.48
CA ILE A 19 15.83 -16.79 12.49
C ILE A 19 14.49 -17.35 12.94
N LEU A 20 13.63 -17.78 11.99
CA LEU A 20 12.29 -18.29 12.28
C LEU A 20 12.31 -19.68 12.95
N GLU A 21 13.35 -20.47 12.73
CA GLU A 21 13.51 -21.80 13.33
C GLU A 21 14.19 -21.76 14.69
N ASP A 22 15.38 -21.12 14.72
CA ASP A 22 16.27 -21.14 15.88
C ASP A 22 16.08 -19.92 16.79
N GLY A 23 15.36 -18.89 16.35
CA GLY A 23 15.23 -17.61 17.08
C GLY A 23 16.55 -16.85 17.19
N ARG A 24 17.53 -17.16 16.34
CA ARG A 24 18.87 -16.56 16.35
C ARG A 24 19.51 -16.54 14.98
N LEU A 25 20.48 -15.65 14.81
CA LEU A 25 21.32 -15.60 13.61
C LEU A 25 22.78 -15.47 14.02
N THR A 26 23.64 -16.28 13.42
CA THR A 26 25.10 -16.24 13.66
C THR A 26 25.79 -15.69 12.41
N ASP A 27 26.65 -14.70 12.59
CA ASP A 27 27.45 -14.11 11.50
C ASP A 27 28.65 -14.99 11.12
N GLY A 28 29.39 -14.59 10.06
CA GLY A 28 30.56 -15.30 9.60
C GLY A 28 31.77 -15.24 10.55
N GLN A 29 31.71 -14.44 11.62
CA GLN A 29 32.74 -14.32 12.66
C GLN A 29 32.37 -15.10 13.93
N GLY A 30 31.20 -15.75 13.95
CA GLY A 30 30.73 -16.54 15.08
C GLY A 30 29.94 -15.75 16.11
N HIS A 31 29.62 -14.46 15.86
CA HIS A 31 28.75 -13.69 16.75
C HIS A 31 27.29 -14.08 16.55
N THR A 32 26.60 -14.34 17.64
CA THR A 32 25.18 -14.73 17.59
C THR A 32 24.29 -13.63 18.12
N VAL A 33 23.25 -13.29 17.35
CA VAL A 33 22.17 -12.37 17.75
C VAL A 33 20.89 -13.16 17.92
N TYR A 34 20.15 -12.88 19.00
CA TYR A 34 18.89 -13.55 19.34
C TYR A 34 17.70 -12.71 18.93
N PHE A 35 16.67 -13.36 18.38
CA PHE A 35 15.41 -12.77 17.89
C PHE A 35 14.19 -13.25 18.68
N SER A 36 14.37 -14.01 19.78
CA SER A 36 13.31 -14.62 20.57
C SER A 36 12.28 -13.62 21.13
N GLU A 37 12.70 -12.35 21.32
CA GLU A 37 11.83 -11.28 21.83
C GLU A 37 11.54 -10.21 20.76
N THR A 38 11.55 -10.59 19.48
CA THR A 38 11.29 -9.66 18.38
C THR A 38 10.01 -10.02 17.64
N ILE A 39 9.35 -9.00 17.10
CA ILE A 39 8.28 -9.15 16.13
C ILE A 39 8.87 -8.87 14.75
N ILE A 40 8.82 -9.87 13.88
CA ILE A 40 9.33 -9.77 12.51
C ILE A 40 8.12 -9.55 11.58
N ILE A 41 8.16 -8.45 10.83
CA ILE A 41 7.13 -8.10 9.88
C ILE A 41 7.74 -8.03 8.48
N PHE A 42 7.13 -8.76 7.54
CA PHE A 42 7.43 -8.68 6.12
C PHE A 42 6.28 -7.98 5.41
N THR A 43 6.58 -7.04 4.52
CA THR A 43 5.61 -6.50 3.57
C THR A 43 5.93 -7.00 2.17
N SER A 44 4.92 -7.16 1.33
CA SER A 44 5.10 -7.65 -0.03
C SER A 44 3.92 -7.27 -0.93
N ASN A 45 4.22 -7.12 -2.22
CA ASN A 45 3.25 -6.99 -3.30
C ASN A 45 3.09 -8.32 -4.08
N LEU A 46 3.51 -9.44 -3.50
CA LEU A 46 3.38 -10.77 -4.10
C LEU A 46 1.93 -11.07 -4.47
N GLY A 47 1.75 -11.59 -5.68
CA GLY A 47 0.47 -12.04 -6.17
C GLY A 47 -0.43 -10.96 -6.75
N MET A 48 -0.07 -9.66 -6.65
CA MET A 48 -0.84 -8.58 -7.30
C MET A 48 -0.84 -8.74 -8.82
N TYR A 49 0.27 -9.22 -9.36
CA TYR A 49 0.44 -9.51 -10.77
C TYR A 49 0.90 -10.95 -10.96
N GLY A 50 0.38 -11.60 -12.00
CA GLY A 50 0.80 -12.92 -12.44
C GLY A 50 1.51 -12.85 -13.80
N LYS A 51 2.05 -13.99 -14.24
CA LYS A 51 2.52 -14.20 -15.60
C LYS A 51 1.68 -15.30 -16.24
N ASP A 52 1.23 -15.09 -17.47
CA ASP A 52 0.55 -16.12 -18.24
C ASP A 52 1.53 -17.18 -18.78
N ALA A 53 0.99 -18.18 -19.51
CA ALA A 53 1.80 -19.24 -20.11
C ALA A 53 2.82 -18.73 -21.15
N LEU A 54 2.65 -17.50 -21.66
CA LEU A 54 3.56 -16.84 -22.60
C LEU A 54 4.54 -15.91 -21.89
N GLY A 55 4.49 -15.85 -20.53
CA GLY A 55 5.33 -14.98 -19.72
C GLY A 55 4.85 -13.52 -19.69
N GLN A 56 3.69 -13.21 -20.26
CA GLN A 56 3.15 -11.85 -20.22
C GLN A 56 2.57 -11.55 -18.83
N ARG A 57 2.88 -10.35 -18.35
CA ARG A 57 2.39 -9.90 -17.05
C ARG A 57 0.90 -9.56 -17.17
N HIS A 58 0.09 -10.10 -16.28
CA HIS A 58 -1.33 -9.76 -16.15
C HIS A 58 -1.65 -9.44 -14.70
N GLN A 59 -2.70 -8.67 -14.51
CA GLN A 59 -3.21 -8.35 -13.19
C GLN A 59 -3.95 -9.55 -12.62
N ASN A 60 -3.56 -10.02 -11.45
CA ASN A 60 -4.15 -11.19 -10.81
C ASN A 60 -5.39 -10.83 -9.97
N VAL A 61 -5.42 -9.64 -9.40
CA VAL A 61 -6.53 -9.13 -8.57
C VAL A 61 -6.93 -7.74 -9.03
N SER A 62 -8.23 -7.43 -9.02
CA SER A 62 -8.79 -6.14 -9.42
C SER A 62 -9.71 -5.57 -8.36
N TYR A 63 -9.98 -4.28 -8.46
CA TYR A 63 -10.83 -3.53 -7.52
C TYR A 63 -12.27 -4.07 -7.46
N ASP A 64 -12.78 -4.67 -8.55
CA ASP A 64 -14.15 -5.18 -8.64
C ASP A 64 -14.35 -6.51 -7.93
N MET A 65 -13.26 -7.19 -7.56
CA MET A 65 -13.31 -8.46 -6.82
C MET A 65 -13.73 -8.23 -5.37
N THR A 66 -14.39 -9.23 -4.80
CA THR A 66 -14.67 -9.25 -3.36
C THR A 66 -13.39 -9.48 -2.56
N TYR A 67 -13.37 -9.05 -1.29
CA TYR A 67 -12.24 -9.30 -0.40
C TYR A 67 -11.86 -10.77 -0.28
N ASP A 68 -12.87 -11.66 -0.22
CA ASP A 68 -12.63 -13.11 -0.13
C ASP A 68 -11.95 -13.66 -1.39
N GLU A 69 -12.35 -13.16 -2.55
CA GLU A 69 -11.72 -13.56 -3.81
C GLU A 69 -10.29 -13.02 -3.94
N VAL A 70 -10.08 -11.76 -3.57
CA VAL A 70 -8.74 -11.15 -3.49
C VAL A 70 -7.85 -11.96 -2.54
N THR A 71 -8.34 -12.25 -1.35
CA THR A 71 -7.62 -13.03 -0.34
C THR A 71 -7.24 -14.41 -0.84
N ARG A 72 -8.18 -15.12 -1.47
CA ARG A 72 -7.93 -16.45 -2.03
C ARG A 72 -6.83 -16.41 -3.08
N ARG A 73 -6.96 -15.52 -4.08
CA ARG A 73 -5.99 -15.41 -5.18
C ARG A 73 -4.59 -15.01 -4.70
N LEU A 74 -4.51 -14.07 -3.77
CA LEU A 74 -3.22 -13.65 -3.23
C LEU A 74 -2.57 -14.74 -2.40
N ARG A 75 -3.32 -15.49 -1.58
CA ARG A 75 -2.78 -16.63 -0.83
C ARG A 75 -2.29 -17.75 -1.74
N GLU A 76 -3.01 -18.06 -2.81
CA GLU A 76 -2.57 -19.02 -3.83
C GLU A 76 -1.25 -18.56 -4.47
N ALA A 77 -1.19 -17.31 -4.95
CA ALA A 77 0.00 -16.78 -5.60
C ALA A 77 1.22 -16.68 -4.66
N ILE A 78 1.01 -16.34 -3.38
CA ILE A 78 2.07 -16.36 -2.36
C ILE A 78 2.57 -17.81 -2.17
N GLY A 79 1.63 -18.77 -2.10
CA GLY A 79 1.97 -20.18 -1.98
C GLY A 79 2.83 -20.67 -3.15
N ASP A 80 2.45 -20.32 -4.37
CA ASP A 80 3.17 -20.70 -5.59
C ASP A 80 4.55 -20.04 -5.65
N TYR A 81 4.66 -18.79 -5.26
CA TYR A 81 5.96 -18.10 -5.19
C TYR A 81 6.95 -18.85 -4.28
N PHE A 82 6.55 -19.14 -3.04
CA PHE A 82 7.45 -19.83 -2.11
C PHE A 82 7.74 -21.28 -2.52
N LYS A 83 6.78 -21.98 -3.13
CA LYS A 83 6.94 -23.40 -3.53
C LYS A 83 7.69 -23.54 -4.86
N LEU A 84 7.33 -22.76 -5.87
CA LEU A 84 7.74 -22.95 -7.25
C LEU A 84 8.86 -22.00 -7.69
N GLU A 85 8.75 -20.70 -7.35
CA GLU A 85 9.73 -19.71 -7.79
C GLU A 85 10.94 -19.66 -6.85
N LEU A 86 10.68 -19.52 -5.55
CA LEU A 86 11.75 -19.43 -4.55
C LEU A 86 12.31 -20.81 -4.16
N GLY A 87 11.49 -21.87 -4.25
CA GLY A 87 11.87 -23.23 -3.84
C GLY A 87 12.11 -23.36 -2.33
N ARG A 88 11.38 -22.60 -1.52
CA ARG A 88 11.50 -22.56 -0.04
C ARG A 88 10.11 -22.68 0.63
N PRO A 89 9.39 -23.81 0.45
CA PRO A 89 8.06 -23.99 1.05
C PRO A 89 8.10 -23.98 2.58
N GLU A 90 9.25 -24.29 3.19
CA GLU A 90 9.46 -24.27 4.63
C GLU A 90 9.25 -22.90 5.27
N ILE A 91 9.56 -21.82 4.55
CA ILE A 91 9.29 -20.44 5.04
C ILE A 91 7.79 -20.24 5.23
N LEU A 92 7.01 -20.64 4.23
CA LEU A 92 5.56 -20.54 4.29
C LEU A 92 4.98 -21.34 5.47
N ASN A 93 5.53 -22.52 5.74
CA ASN A 93 5.14 -23.35 6.89
C ASN A 93 5.45 -22.66 8.22
N ARG A 94 6.53 -21.90 8.30
CA ARG A 94 6.90 -21.14 9.52
C ARG A 94 6.06 -19.87 9.71
N ILE A 95 5.71 -19.19 8.63
CA ILE A 95 4.79 -18.05 8.68
C ILE A 95 3.38 -18.53 9.03
N GLY A 96 2.95 -19.68 8.48
CA GLY A 96 1.65 -20.29 8.75
C GLY A 96 0.49 -19.38 8.39
N GLU A 97 -0.46 -19.28 9.31
CA GLU A 97 -1.66 -18.43 9.13
C GLU A 97 -1.42 -16.91 9.34
N ASN A 98 -0.19 -16.51 9.72
CA ASN A 98 0.15 -15.11 10.01
C ASN A 98 0.31 -14.25 8.74
N ILE A 99 -0.42 -14.58 7.68
CA ILE A 99 -0.46 -13.79 6.44
C ILE A 99 -1.72 -12.94 6.47
N VAL A 100 -1.51 -11.62 6.56
CA VAL A 100 -2.59 -10.63 6.50
C VAL A 100 -2.65 -10.04 5.10
N ILE A 101 -3.79 -10.20 4.45
CA ILE A 101 -4.06 -9.62 3.14
C ILE A 101 -4.74 -8.27 3.35
N PHE A 102 -4.15 -7.22 2.78
CA PHE A 102 -4.78 -5.91 2.72
C PHE A 102 -5.71 -5.83 1.52
N ASP A 103 -6.92 -5.33 1.74
CA ASP A 103 -7.86 -5.05 0.66
C ASP A 103 -7.49 -3.75 -0.06
N PHE A 104 -8.10 -3.54 -1.22
CA PHE A 104 -8.09 -2.24 -1.88
C PHE A 104 -8.72 -1.19 -0.97
N ILE A 105 -8.28 0.06 -1.12
CA ILE A 105 -8.92 1.18 -0.43
C ILE A 105 -10.31 1.38 -1.05
N ARG A 106 -11.32 0.78 -0.42
CA ARG A 106 -12.73 0.91 -0.82
C ARG A 106 -13.22 2.32 -0.55
N GLN A 107 -14.37 2.67 -1.16
CA GLN A 107 -14.92 4.03 -1.11
C GLN A 107 -15.05 4.58 0.31
N GLU A 108 -15.59 3.79 1.24
CA GLU A 108 -15.78 4.20 2.64
C GLU A 108 -14.45 4.50 3.33
N ALA A 109 -13.46 3.61 3.16
CA ALA A 109 -12.12 3.80 3.70
C ALA A 109 -11.42 5.01 3.08
N GLY A 110 -11.57 5.20 1.76
CA GLY A 110 -11.04 6.35 1.04
C GLY A 110 -11.61 7.68 1.54
N GLN A 111 -12.91 7.74 1.79
CA GLN A 111 -13.57 8.91 2.38
C GLN A 111 -13.04 9.20 3.79
N ALA A 112 -12.90 8.18 4.63
CA ALA A 112 -12.36 8.34 5.98
C ALA A 112 -10.91 8.84 5.97
N ILE A 113 -10.08 8.31 5.08
CA ILE A 113 -8.68 8.76 4.89
C ILE A 113 -8.64 10.22 4.44
N LEU A 114 -9.45 10.59 3.44
CA LEU A 114 -9.54 11.97 2.96
C LEU A 114 -9.93 12.93 4.08
N ARG A 115 -10.98 12.60 4.85
CA ARG A 115 -11.40 13.43 5.99
C ARG A 115 -10.26 13.60 7.00
N ALA A 116 -9.59 12.54 7.37
CA ALA A 116 -8.47 12.61 8.32
C ALA A 116 -7.31 13.49 7.82
N GLN A 117 -7.00 13.46 6.52
CA GLN A 117 -5.96 14.30 5.92
C GLN A 117 -6.38 15.78 5.89
N VAL A 118 -7.61 16.05 5.50
CA VAL A 118 -8.16 17.41 5.49
C VAL A 118 -8.22 18.00 6.91
N ASP A 119 -8.67 17.24 7.90
CA ASP A 119 -8.71 17.67 9.29
C ASP A 119 -7.31 18.00 9.83
N LYS A 120 -6.31 17.22 9.40
CA LYS A 120 -4.90 17.51 9.73
C LYS A 120 -4.44 18.83 9.10
N LEU A 121 -4.84 19.10 7.85
CA LEU A 121 -4.56 20.36 7.18
C LEU A 121 -5.23 21.55 7.86
N ILE A 122 -6.54 21.43 8.19
CA ILE A 122 -7.32 22.44 8.90
C ILE A 122 -6.64 22.80 10.23
N ARG A 123 -6.27 21.80 11.01
CA ARG A 123 -5.56 22.02 12.29
C ARG A 123 -4.24 22.78 12.08
N ARG A 124 -3.43 22.35 11.11
CA ARG A 124 -2.15 23.00 10.81
C ARG A 124 -2.31 24.45 10.37
N LEU A 125 -3.32 24.76 9.54
CA LEU A 125 -3.62 26.14 9.11
C LEU A 125 -4.04 27.00 10.29
N LYS A 126 -4.86 26.48 11.19
CA LYS A 126 -5.29 27.19 12.39
C LYS A 126 -4.12 27.48 13.33
N GLU A 127 -3.27 26.49 13.59
CA GLU A 127 -2.13 26.62 14.51
C GLU A 127 -1.02 27.53 13.96
N GLN A 128 -0.67 27.41 12.68
CA GLN A 128 0.48 28.11 12.09
C GLN A 128 0.12 29.46 11.50
N LYS A 129 -1.10 29.64 11.01
CA LYS A 129 -1.52 30.82 10.27
C LYS A 129 -2.71 31.55 10.88
N ASN A 130 -3.30 30.99 11.96
CA ASN A 130 -4.55 31.48 12.56
C ASN A 130 -5.70 31.61 11.54
N LEU A 131 -5.70 30.72 10.52
CA LEU A 131 -6.75 30.67 9.48
C LEU A 131 -7.70 29.55 9.81
N THR A 132 -9.01 29.83 9.68
CA THR A 132 -10.07 28.82 9.79
C THR A 132 -10.51 28.43 8.39
N LEU A 133 -10.25 27.18 8.02
CA LEU A 133 -10.71 26.58 6.76
C LEU A 133 -11.99 25.80 7.03
N VAL A 134 -13.06 26.10 6.29
CA VAL A 134 -14.34 25.38 6.32
C VAL A 134 -14.53 24.75 4.96
N ILE A 135 -14.70 23.42 4.94
CA ILE A 135 -14.98 22.66 3.72
C ILE A 135 -16.39 22.09 3.83
N PRO A 136 -17.31 22.46 2.93
CA PRO A 136 -18.65 21.90 2.89
C PRO A 136 -18.64 20.38 2.62
N ASP A 137 -19.63 19.64 3.13
CA ASP A 137 -19.76 18.20 2.90
C ASP A 137 -19.87 17.84 1.42
N THR A 138 -20.49 18.69 0.61
CA THR A 138 -20.56 18.52 -0.85
C THR A 138 -19.18 18.54 -1.51
N SER A 139 -18.26 19.39 -1.01
CA SER A 139 -16.87 19.44 -1.50
C SER A 139 -16.06 18.21 -1.08
N TYR A 140 -16.33 17.68 0.11
CA TYR A 140 -15.74 16.39 0.51
C TYR A 140 -16.15 15.24 -0.41
N GLN A 141 -17.42 15.21 -0.80
CA GLN A 141 -17.90 14.17 -1.73
C GLN A 141 -17.22 14.29 -3.09
N GLN A 142 -17.16 15.49 -3.65
CA GLN A 142 -16.49 15.73 -4.93
C GLN A 142 -14.99 15.38 -4.91
N LEU A 143 -14.29 15.75 -3.84
CA LEU A 143 -12.88 15.40 -3.65
C LEU A 143 -12.69 13.88 -3.52
N SER A 144 -13.57 13.21 -2.79
CA SER A 144 -13.56 11.76 -2.62
C SER A 144 -13.75 11.05 -3.95
N ASP A 145 -14.74 11.47 -4.73
CA ASP A 145 -15.07 10.85 -6.02
C ASP A 145 -13.92 11.05 -7.02
N ALA A 146 -13.30 12.23 -7.06
CA ALA A 146 -12.14 12.51 -7.90
C ALA A 146 -10.92 11.67 -7.48
N ALA A 147 -10.58 11.64 -6.18
CA ALA A 147 -9.43 10.90 -5.68
C ALA A 147 -9.58 9.38 -5.91
N LEU A 148 -10.80 8.83 -5.74
CA LEU A 148 -11.06 7.42 -5.98
C LEU A 148 -11.06 7.08 -7.48
N ALA A 149 -11.54 7.97 -8.34
CA ALA A 149 -11.49 7.78 -9.78
C ALA A 149 -10.04 7.73 -10.27
N ASP A 150 -9.19 8.66 -9.80
CA ASP A 150 -7.77 8.70 -10.15
C ASP A 150 -7.01 7.48 -9.59
N SER A 151 -7.29 7.07 -8.36
CA SER A 151 -6.64 5.89 -7.78
C SER A 151 -7.02 4.58 -8.49
N ARG A 152 -8.27 4.43 -8.95
CA ARG A 152 -8.68 3.30 -9.79
C ARG A 152 -7.94 3.30 -11.11
N TYR A 153 -7.89 4.44 -11.79
CA TYR A 153 -7.20 4.56 -13.08
C TYR A 153 -5.70 4.26 -12.96
N LEU A 154 -5.04 4.79 -11.92
CA LEU A 154 -3.62 4.55 -11.66
C LEU A 154 -3.34 3.08 -11.35
N PHE A 155 -4.25 2.42 -10.62
CA PHE A 155 -4.13 1.01 -10.31
C PHE A 155 -4.32 0.13 -11.56
N ASP A 156 -5.38 0.39 -12.33
CA ASP A 156 -5.71 -0.38 -13.55
C ASP A 156 -4.68 -0.17 -14.67
N SER A 157 -4.07 1.01 -14.75
CA SER A 157 -3.03 1.31 -15.75
C SER A 157 -1.62 0.83 -15.35
N GLY A 158 -1.44 0.37 -14.12
CA GLY A 158 -0.13 -0.04 -13.59
C GLY A 158 0.85 1.13 -13.38
N ILE A 159 0.37 2.35 -13.50
CA ILE A 159 1.15 3.58 -13.25
C ILE A 159 0.89 4.01 -11.82
N ILE A 160 1.72 3.55 -10.88
CA ILE A 160 1.75 4.08 -9.53
C ILE A 160 2.88 5.12 -9.48
N GLU A 161 2.58 6.33 -9.91
CA GLU A 161 3.41 7.48 -9.60
C GLU A 161 2.53 8.60 -9.04
N ASN A 162 2.82 8.94 -7.80
CA ASN A 162 2.42 10.09 -6.99
C ASN A 162 1.39 11.05 -7.63
N ALA A 163 0.10 10.80 -7.36
CA ALA A 163 -0.91 11.82 -7.60
C ALA A 163 -0.76 12.95 -6.56
N THR A 164 -0.27 14.11 -7.00
CA THR A 164 -0.25 15.32 -6.19
C THR A 164 -1.54 16.09 -6.41
N VAL A 165 -2.38 16.17 -5.39
CA VAL A 165 -3.54 17.07 -5.40
C VAL A 165 -3.02 18.46 -5.03
N THR A 166 -2.96 19.37 -6.00
CA THR A 166 -2.59 20.76 -5.80
C THR A 166 -3.84 21.58 -5.57
N VAL A 167 -3.88 22.32 -4.46
CA VAL A 167 -4.94 23.31 -4.17
C VAL A 167 -4.51 24.65 -4.75
N ASP A 168 -5.09 25.04 -5.90
CA ASP A 168 -4.54 26.12 -6.72
C ASP A 168 -5.02 27.54 -6.41
N ALA A 169 -6.06 27.78 -5.62
CA ALA A 169 -6.48 29.15 -5.33
C ALA A 169 -7.26 29.32 -4.04
N PHE A 170 -6.88 30.36 -3.28
CA PHE A 170 -7.73 31.02 -2.31
C PHE A 170 -8.39 32.22 -2.99
N GLU A 171 -9.70 32.17 -3.23
CA GLU A 171 -10.46 33.38 -3.55
C GLU A 171 -10.74 34.15 -2.24
N THR A 172 -9.98 35.21 -2.01
CA THR A 172 -10.10 36.05 -0.80
C THR A 172 -11.31 37.00 -0.83
N ALA A 173 -12.10 37.00 -1.90
CA ALA A 173 -13.19 37.99 -2.10
C ALA A 173 -14.59 37.45 -1.70
N ALA A 174 -14.76 36.19 -1.38
CA ALA A 174 -16.04 35.63 -0.94
C ALA A 174 -16.02 35.35 0.58
N GLN A 175 -17.07 35.75 1.28
CA GLN A 175 -17.26 35.37 2.68
C GLN A 175 -18.28 34.22 2.74
N PRO A 176 -17.89 33.00 3.14
CA PRO A 176 -16.54 32.52 3.47
C PRO A 176 -15.71 32.20 2.21
N PRO A 177 -14.36 32.24 2.30
CA PRO A 177 -13.49 31.96 1.16
C PRO A 177 -13.73 30.54 0.63
N ALA A 178 -13.95 30.43 -0.68
CA ALA A 178 -14.14 29.16 -1.35
C ALA A 178 -12.79 28.56 -1.80
N LEU A 179 -12.61 27.27 -1.58
CA LEU A 179 -11.44 26.51 -2.02
C LEU A 179 -11.73 25.96 -3.42
N ARG A 180 -10.93 26.34 -4.41
CA ARG A 180 -10.96 25.70 -5.73
C ARG A 180 -9.87 24.64 -5.78
N CYS A 181 -10.24 23.38 -5.98
CA CYS A 181 -9.29 22.31 -6.26
C CYS A 181 -9.25 22.07 -7.77
N THR A 182 -8.07 22.15 -8.37
CA THR A 182 -7.82 21.66 -9.73
C THR A 182 -6.86 20.49 -9.66
N THR A 183 -7.19 19.42 -10.34
CA THR A 183 -6.28 18.29 -10.56
C THR A 183 -5.48 18.58 -11.82
N THR A 184 -4.18 18.77 -11.70
CA THR A 184 -3.28 18.80 -12.86
C THR A 184 -2.76 17.40 -13.12
N LYS A 185 -3.01 16.87 -14.32
CA LYS A 185 -2.29 15.72 -14.84
C LYS A 185 -0.93 16.24 -15.32
N GLU A 186 0.16 15.78 -14.75
CA GLU A 186 1.46 15.93 -15.39
C GLU A 186 1.49 14.91 -16.55
N GLU A 187 1.42 15.42 -17.78
CA GLU A 187 1.74 14.65 -18.98
C GLU A 187 3.25 14.42 -18.96
N SER A 188 3.66 13.17 -18.72
CA SER A 188 5.04 12.76 -18.92
C SER A 188 5.36 12.76 -20.43
N THR A 189 6.24 13.63 -20.83
CA THR A 189 6.98 13.59 -22.10
C THR A 189 7.99 12.46 -22.11
#